data_d3dfc5aa3628f95629ee0dfd7821f9f3
#
_entry.id   d3dfc5aa3628f95629ee0dfd7821f9f3
#
_cell.length_a   1.000
_cell.length_b   1.000
_cell.length_c   1.000
_cell.angle_alpha   90.00
_cell.angle_beta   90.00
_cell.angle_gamma   90.00
#
_symmetry.space_group_name_H-M   'P 1'
#
loop_
_entity.id
_entity.type
_entity.pdbx_description
1 polymer ?
#
loop_
_entity_poly.entity_id
_entity_poly.type
_entity_poly.pdbx_seq_one_letter_code
_entity_poly.pdbx_strand_id
1 'polypeptide(L)'
;YYEVFPSNSLELGLWMESERLMHPIINKIGVETQNEVVKEEKRMRYDNQPYGNILPEVKKNMFKNHPYRWTTIGSMKDLDAATLEEFQAFNKKFYTPNNSVLVVAGDFEKGQAKEWIQKYFGPIQKGVTVTKQTFVEEPITQTIKATYEDPNIQIPMLVASYRTPSMKTRDARVLDLISSYLSDGKSSKLYKKIVDDKKMALQIGAVGFSQED
;
A
#
# COMPACT_ATOMS: atom_id res chain seq x y z
N TYR A 1 8.54 3.43 -6.62
CA TYR A 1 8.62 4.20 -7.88
C TYR A 1 8.70 3.24 -9.05
N TYR A 2 8.12 3.57 -10.17
CA TYR A 2 8.30 2.87 -11.44
C TYR A 2 8.14 3.86 -12.59
N GLU A 3 8.83 3.60 -13.69
CA GLU A 3 8.74 4.38 -14.90
C GLU A 3 8.63 3.46 -16.11
N VAL A 4 7.91 3.90 -17.12
CA VAL A 4 7.74 3.19 -18.39
C VAL A 4 8.14 4.13 -19.52
N PHE A 5 9.11 3.71 -20.30
CA PHE A 5 9.65 4.51 -21.43
C PHE A 5 10.11 3.60 -22.58
N PRO A 6 10.32 4.15 -23.77
CA PRO A 6 10.88 3.40 -24.89
C PRO A 6 12.27 2.83 -24.61
N SER A 7 12.59 1.66 -25.16
CA SER A 7 13.85 0.95 -24.90
C SER A 7 15.10 1.80 -25.19
N ASN A 8 15.05 2.69 -26.19
CA ASN A 8 16.13 3.61 -26.53
C ASN A 8 16.35 4.74 -25.50
N SER A 9 15.50 4.86 -24.49
CA SER A 9 15.60 5.87 -23.41
C SER A 9 16.05 5.26 -22.09
N LEU A 10 16.51 4.00 -22.06
CA LEU A 10 16.90 3.33 -20.81
C LEU A 10 18.01 4.10 -20.06
N GLU A 11 19.03 4.59 -20.75
CA GLU A 11 20.10 5.37 -20.12
C GLU A 11 19.55 6.61 -19.40
N LEU A 12 18.63 7.34 -20.05
CA LEU A 12 17.99 8.50 -19.46
C LEU A 12 17.19 8.13 -18.21
N GLY A 13 16.42 7.04 -18.25
CA GLY A 13 15.65 6.58 -17.08
C GLY A 13 16.56 6.19 -15.91
N LEU A 14 17.63 5.48 -16.17
CA LEU A 14 18.62 5.12 -15.14
C LEU A 14 19.30 6.35 -14.54
N TRP A 15 19.65 7.34 -15.36
CA TRP A 15 20.17 8.61 -14.88
C TRP A 15 19.17 9.35 -14.00
N MET A 16 17.91 9.50 -14.42
CA MET A 16 16.87 10.18 -13.65
C MET A 16 16.65 9.54 -12.28
N GLU A 17 16.59 8.20 -12.21
CA GLU A 17 16.43 7.49 -10.94
C GLU A 17 17.65 7.62 -10.03
N SER A 18 18.85 7.66 -10.59
CA SER A 18 20.07 7.91 -9.81
C SER A 18 20.10 9.32 -9.23
N GLU A 19 19.70 10.35 -9.99
CA GLU A 19 19.55 11.73 -9.53
C GLU A 19 18.51 11.84 -8.40
N ARG A 20 17.41 11.13 -8.50
CA ARG A 20 16.38 11.05 -7.45
C ARG A 20 16.94 10.54 -6.11
N LEU A 21 17.87 9.58 -6.15
CA LEU A 21 18.54 9.06 -4.95
C LEU A 21 19.63 9.99 -4.42
N MET A 22 20.39 10.63 -5.30
CA MET A 22 21.57 11.43 -4.92
C MET A 22 21.22 12.86 -4.51
N HIS A 23 20.28 13.48 -5.24
CA HIS A 23 20.10 14.93 -5.16
C HIS A 23 18.63 15.34 -4.91
N PRO A 24 17.91 14.71 -3.95
CA PRO A 24 16.54 15.11 -3.66
C PRO A 24 16.51 16.52 -3.06
N ILE A 25 15.70 17.40 -3.63
CA ILE A 25 15.48 18.75 -3.09
C ILE A 25 14.30 18.70 -2.12
N ILE A 26 14.59 18.52 -0.83
CA ILE A 26 13.59 18.51 0.24
C ILE A 26 13.69 19.84 0.99
N ASN A 27 12.80 20.76 0.66
CA ASN A 27 12.73 22.09 1.25
C ASN A 27 11.33 22.40 1.80
N LYS A 28 11.20 23.48 2.55
CA LYS A 28 9.96 23.86 3.22
C LYS A 28 8.80 24.02 2.24
N ILE A 29 8.98 24.72 1.14
CA ILE A 29 7.95 24.97 0.13
C ILE A 29 7.46 23.66 -0.48
N GLY A 30 8.38 22.77 -0.85
CA GLY A 30 8.04 21.46 -1.40
C GLY A 30 7.25 20.58 -0.41
N VAL A 31 7.68 20.55 0.86
CA VAL A 31 6.99 19.78 1.91
C VAL A 31 5.58 20.32 2.15
N GLU A 32 5.42 21.64 2.33
CA GLU A 32 4.11 22.26 2.56
C GLU A 32 3.16 22.01 1.37
N THR A 33 3.65 22.19 0.15
CA THR A 33 2.85 21.95 -1.06
C THR A 33 2.43 20.49 -1.18
N GLN A 34 3.36 19.54 -1.00
CA GLN A 34 3.05 18.12 -1.13
C GLN A 34 2.16 17.61 0.01
N ASN A 35 2.28 18.16 1.21
CA ASN A 35 1.36 17.85 2.31
C ASN A 35 -0.09 18.18 1.93
N GLU A 36 -0.35 19.34 1.36
CA GLU A 36 -1.71 19.69 0.91
C GLU A 36 -2.19 18.80 -0.23
N VAL A 37 -1.32 18.40 -1.16
CA VAL A 37 -1.66 17.44 -2.22
C VAL A 37 -2.07 16.08 -1.61
N VAL A 38 -1.29 15.57 -0.66
CA VAL A 38 -1.60 14.29 0.00
C VAL A 38 -2.88 14.36 0.83
N LYS A 39 -3.12 15.47 1.52
CA LYS A 39 -4.38 15.70 2.25
C LYS A 39 -5.58 15.70 1.29
N GLU A 40 -5.45 16.34 0.13
CA GLU A 40 -6.52 16.35 -0.86
C GLU A 40 -6.71 14.96 -1.46
N GLU A 41 -5.64 14.22 -1.74
CA GLU A 41 -5.73 12.83 -2.17
C GLU A 41 -6.47 11.97 -1.15
N LYS A 42 -6.20 12.17 0.16
CA LYS A 42 -6.92 11.47 1.23
C LYS A 42 -8.41 11.82 1.23
N ARG A 43 -8.76 13.11 1.11
CA ARG A 43 -10.17 13.52 1.00
C ARG A 43 -10.86 12.87 -0.19
N MET A 44 -10.22 12.92 -1.36
CA MET A 44 -10.79 12.37 -2.59
C MET A 44 -10.95 10.86 -2.56
N ARG A 45 -9.99 10.12 -2.00
CA ARG A 45 -9.99 8.64 -2.05
C ARG A 45 -10.68 7.97 -0.88
N TYR A 46 -10.75 8.65 0.27
CA TYR A 46 -11.29 8.08 1.51
C TYR A 46 -12.46 8.88 2.05
N ASP A 47 -12.24 10.15 2.42
CA ASP A 47 -13.19 10.88 3.24
C ASP A 47 -14.46 11.27 2.48
N ASN A 48 -14.37 11.60 1.19
CA ASN A 48 -15.48 12.01 0.33
C ASN A 48 -16.04 10.87 -0.54
N GLN A 49 -15.43 9.68 -0.49
CA GLN A 49 -15.92 8.53 -1.26
C GLN A 49 -16.91 7.72 -0.45
N PRO A 50 -18.09 7.37 -1.02
CA PRO A 50 -18.96 6.38 -0.42
C PRO A 50 -18.18 5.10 -0.13
N TYR A 51 -18.26 4.60 1.10
CA TYR A 51 -17.54 3.42 1.58
C TYR A 51 -16.01 3.56 1.61
N GLY A 52 -15.43 4.73 1.37
CA GLY A 52 -13.99 4.96 1.30
C GLY A 52 -13.23 4.58 2.59
N ASN A 53 -13.88 4.73 3.73
CA ASN A 53 -13.29 4.45 5.05
C ASN A 53 -13.45 2.98 5.53
N ILE A 54 -13.98 2.07 4.72
CA ILE A 54 -14.12 0.65 5.09
C ILE A 54 -12.75 0.04 5.45
N LEU A 55 -11.77 0.15 4.56
CA LEU A 55 -10.46 -0.46 4.79
C LEU A 55 -9.72 0.16 5.98
N PRO A 56 -9.67 1.50 6.16
CA PRO A 56 -9.18 2.12 7.38
C PRO A 56 -9.82 1.58 8.66
N GLU A 57 -11.15 1.50 8.71
CA GLU A 57 -11.87 1.04 9.90
C GLU A 57 -11.67 -0.46 10.16
N VAL A 58 -11.65 -1.28 9.12
CA VAL A 58 -11.31 -2.71 9.25
C VAL A 58 -9.91 -2.87 9.84
N LYS A 59 -8.91 -2.22 9.25
CA LYS A 59 -7.52 -2.31 9.71
C LYS A 59 -7.34 -1.86 11.17
N LYS A 60 -7.92 -0.74 11.54
CA LYS A 60 -7.90 -0.18 12.90
C LYS A 60 -8.48 -1.14 13.94
N ASN A 61 -9.53 -1.88 13.60
CA ASN A 61 -10.15 -2.85 14.49
C ASN A 61 -9.44 -4.20 14.51
N MET A 62 -8.78 -4.58 13.43
CA MET A 62 -8.08 -5.87 13.32
C MET A 62 -6.68 -5.86 13.90
N PHE A 63 -6.00 -4.73 13.89
CA PHE A 63 -4.62 -4.61 14.35
C PHE A 63 -4.50 -3.59 15.47
N LYS A 64 -3.78 -3.94 16.55
CA LYS A 64 -3.52 -3.06 17.69
C LYS A 64 -2.07 -2.54 17.69
N ASN A 65 -1.13 -3.44 17.44
CA ASN A 65 0.31 -3.18 17.55
C ASN A 65 0.98 -3.08 16.18
N HIS A 66 0.53 -3.88 15.21
CA HIS A 66 1.14 -3.93 13.90
C HIS A 66 0.82 -2.67 13.07
N PRO A 67 1.78 -2.14 12.27
CA PRO A 67 1.56 -1.00 11.37
C PRO A 67 0.44 -1.21 10.34
N TYR A 68 -0.02 -2.43 10.12
CA TYR A 68 -1.20 -2.69 9.28
C TYR A 68 -2.49 -2.06 9.80
N ARG A 69 -2.50 -1.55 11.04
CA ARG A 69 -3.64 -0.84 11.62
C ARG A 69 -4.03 0.46 10.91
N TRP A 70 -3.10 1.05 10.19
CA TRP A 70 -3.36 2.26 9.39
C TRP A 70 -3.09 2.04 7.91
N THR A 71 -3.58 2.95 7.09
CA THR A 71 -3.38 2.95 5.65
C THR A 71 -2.10 3.73 5.28
N THR A 72 -1.58 3.46 4.08
CA THR A 72 -0.35 4.11 3.59
C THR A 72 -0.50 5.62 3.39
N ILE A 73 -1.73 6.12 3.19
CA ILE A 73 -1.98 7.57 3.06
C ILE A 73 -1.77 8.32 4.39
N GLY A 74 -1.82 7.63 5.52
CA GLY A 74 -1.67 8.22 6.84
C GLY A 74 -2.91 8.96 7.35
N SER A 75 -2.73 9.77 8.40
CA SER A 75 -3.78 10.58 8.99
C SER A 75 -3.56 12.07 8.74
N MET A 76 -4.63 12.86 8.70
CA MET A 76 -4.53 14.33 8.62
C MET A 76 -3.66 14.89 9.75
N LYS A 77 -3.83 14.35 10.96
CA LYS A 77 -3.05 14.77 12.14
C LYS A 77 -1.54 14.57 11.96
N ASP A 78 -1.13 13.44 11.39
CA ASP A 78 0.29 13.17 11.17
C ASP A 78 0.86 14.04 10.04
N LEU A 79 0.08 14.27 8.99
CA LEU A 79 0.46 15.20 7.91
C LEU A 79 0.62 16.63 8.41
N ASP A 80 -0.28 17.09 9.29
CA ASP A 80 -0.18 18.43 9.90
C ASP A 80 1.00 18.58 10.86
N ALA A 81 1.39 17.50 11.53
CA ALA A 81 2.46 17.51 12.52
C ALA A 81 3.87 17.31 11.92
N ALA A 82 3.95 16.73 10.72
CA ALA A 82 5.22 16.38 10.10
C ALA A 82 6.09 17.62 9.77
N THR A 83 7.34 17.59 10.19
CA THR A 83 8.29 18.69 10.03
C THR A 83 9.23 18.47 8.85
N LEU A 84 9.84 19.56 8.36
CA LEU A 84 10.86 19.50 7.30
C LEU A 84 12.03 18.58 7.70
N GLU A 85 12.47 18.67 8.95
CA GLU A 85 13.58 17.89 9.48
C GLU A 85 13.27 16.39 9.49
N GLU A 86 12.02 16.03 9.78
CA GLU A 86 11.57 14.63 9.72
C GLU A 86 11.56 14.10 8.29
N PHE A 87 11.10 14.87 7.30
CA PHE A 87 11.18 14.48 5.88
C PHE A 87 12.61 14.30 5.42
N GLN A 88 13.52 15.22 5.78
CA GLN A 88 14.94 15.11 5.45
C GLN A 88 15.60 13.91 6.13
N ALA A 89 15.33 13.70 7.41
CA ALA A 89 15.85 12.56 8.16
C ALA A 89 15.33 11.21 7.61
N PHE A 90 14.05 11.15 7.24
CA PHE A 90 13.45 9.96 6.63
C PHE A 90 14.11 9.64 5.28
N ASN A 91 14.26 10.63 4.41
CA ASN A 91 14.91 10.45 3.12
C ASN A 91 16.35 9.97 3.31
N LYS A 92 17.16 10.66 4.11
CA LYS A 92 18.55 10.30 4.41
C LYS A 92 18.70 8.88 4.96
N LYS A 93 17.74 8.41 5.75
CA LYS A 93 17.77 7.09 6.37
C LYS A 93 17.36 5.97 5.43
N PHE A 94 16.31 6.17 4.63
CA PHE A 94 15.65 5.10 3.90
C PHE A 94 15.93 5.09 2.39
N TYR A 95 16.26 6.25 1.79
CA TYR A 95 16.54 6.38 0.36
C TYR A 95 18.01 6.18 0.07
N THR A 96 18.49 4.97 0.25
CA THR A 96 19.90 4.59 0.09
C THR A 96 20.02 3.30 -0.70
N PRO A 97 21.14 3.09 -1.46
CA PRO A 97 21.28 1.92 -2.33
C PRO A 97 21.22 0.60 -1.56
N ASN A 98 21.72 0.56 -0.33
CA ASN A 98 21.66 -0.65 0.51
C ASN A 98 20.29 -0.93 1.13
N ASN A 99 19.31 -0.04 0.93
CA ASN A 99 17.91 -0.21 1.33
C ASN A 99 16.96 -0.20 0.12
N SER A 100 17.48 -0.31 -1.09
CA SER A 100 16.73 -0.22 -2.34
C SER A 100 16.95 -1.45 -3.22
N VAL A 101 15.99 -1.74 -4.07
CA VAL A 101 16.11 -2.76 -5.13
C VAL A 101 15.79 -2.07 -6.45
N LEU A 102 16.77 -2.09 -7.37
CA LEU A 102 16.57 -1.63 -8.74
C LEU A 102 16.14 -2.80 -9.62
N VAL A 103 15.00 -2.67 -10.27
CA VAL A 103 14.51 -3.67 -11.24
C VAL A 103 14.41 -3.01 -12.61
N VAL A 104 15.03 -3.63 -13.60
CA VAL A 104 14.95 -3.23 -15.02
C VAL A 104 14.34 -4.39 -15.80
N ALA A 105 13.22 -4.16 -16.46
CA ALA A 105 12.50 -5.15 -17.24
C ALA A 105 12.08 -4.59 -18.60
N GLY A 106 12.24 -5.38 -19.65
CA GLY A 106 11.87 -4.99 -21.01
C GLY A 106 12.87 -5.42 -22.05
N ASP A 107 12.88 -4.72 -23.19
CA ASP A 107 13.77 -4.98 -24.30
C ASP A 107 15.04 -4.10 -24.19
N PHE A 108 16.16 -4.71 -23.79
CA PHE A 108 17.44 -4.03 -23.64
C PHE A 108 18.63 -5.01 -23.66
N GLU A 109 19.82 -4.50 -24.01
CA GLU A 109 21.07 -5.25 -23.91
C GLU A 109 21.59 -5.25 -22.46
N LYS A 110 21.75 -6.45 -21.87
CA LYS A 110 22.14 -6.63 -20.46
C LYS A 110 23.52 -6.09 -20.13
N GLY A 111 24.47 -6.19 -21.05
CA GLY A 111 25.84 -5.66 -20.88
C GLY A 111 25.79 -4.14 -20.72
N GLN A 112 25.18 -3.48 -21.68
CA GLN A 112 25.03 -2.03 -21.70
C GLN A 112 24.25 -1.50 -20.49
N ALA A 113 23.17 -2.17 -20.10
CA ALA A 113 22.40 -1.78 -18.92
C ALA A 113 23.24 -1.84 -17.63
N LYS A 114 24.08 -2.89 -17.48
CA LYS A 114 25.00 -3.00 -16.34
C LYS A 114 26.05 -1.88 -16.30
N GLU A 115 26.59 -1.49 -17.45
CA GLU A 115 27.53 -0.38 -17.56
C GLU A 115 26.87 0.94 -17.12
N TRP A 116 25.68 1.22 -17.60
CA TRP A 116 24.91 2.41 -17.18
C TRP A 116 24.54 2.38 -15.69
N ILE A 117 24.10 1.25 -15.18
CA ILE A 117 23.81 1.10 -13.74
C ILE A 117 25.08 1.37 -12.92
N GLN A 118 26.21 0.79 -13.31
CA GLN A 118 27.50 1.04 -12.62
C GLN A 118 27.93 2.52 -12.73
N LYS A 119 27.72 3.13 -13.88
CA LYS A 119 28.05 4.56 -14.12
C LYS A 119 27.24 5.48 -13.21
N TYR A 120 25.92 5.27 -13.12
CA TYR A 120 25.01 6.19 -12.45
C TYR A 120 24.78 5.85 -10.98
N PHE A 121 24.67 4.58 -10.62
CA PHE A 121 24.40 4.16 -9.24
C PHE A 121 25.66 3.79 -8.45
N GLY A 122 26.75 3.44 -9.14
CA GLY A 122 28.02 3.06 -8.49
C GLY A 122 28.60 4.12 -7.55
N PRO A 123 28.54 5.42 -7.88
CA PRO A 123 29.04 6.49 -7.00
C PRO A 123 28.18 6.71 -5.74
N ILE A 124 26.95 6.21 -5.68
CA ILE A 124 26.03 6.48 -4.57
C ILE A 124 26.53 5.81 -3.29
N GLN A 125 26.72 6.60 -2.25
CA GLN A 125 27.20 6.11 -0.97
C GLN A 125 26.15 5.29 -0.24
N LYS A 126 26.58 4.22 0.43
CA LYS A 126 25.72 3.43 1.31
C LYS A 126 25.27 4.26 2.50
N GLY A 127 23.98 4.13 2.84
CA GLY A 127 23.44 4.69 4.07
C GLY A 127 23.61 3.76 5.28
N VAL A 128 23.01 4.15 6.39
CA VAL A 128 22.94 3.29 7.59
C VAL A 128 22.11 2.04 7.29
N THR A 129 22.46 0.93 7.95
CA THR A 129 21.66 -0.28 7.86
C THR A 129 20.31 -0.07 8.53
N VAL A 130 19.24 -0.27 7.78
CA VAL A 130 17.87 -0.20 8.30
C VAL A 130 17.49 -1.58 8.84
N THR A 131 17.24 -1.65 10.15
CA THR A 131 16.74 -2.87 10.76
C THR A 131 15.22 -2.93 10.62
N LYS A 132 14.71 -4.03 10.04
CA LYS A 132 13.28 -4.28 9.95
C LYS A 132 12.74 -4.50 11.38
N GLN A 133 11.71 -3.73 11.73
CA GLN A 133 11.01 -3.93 12.99
C GLN A 133 10.06 -5.13 12.86
N THR A 134 10.00 -5.94 13.91
CA THR A 134 9.04 -7.03 14.03
C THR A 134 7.94 -6.63 15.00
N PHE A 135 6.71 -6.92 14.61
CA PHE A 135 5.54 -6.62 15.43
C PHE A 135 4.81 -7.93 15.75
N VAL A 136 4.38 -8.06 16.97
CA VAL A 136 3.57 -9.20 17.42
C VAL A 136 2.17 -8.71 17.71
N GLU A 137 1.22 -9.32 17.05
CA GLU A 137 -0.21 -9.07 17.28
C GLU A 137 -0.82 -10.22 18.08
N GLU A 138 -1.53 -9.87 19.14
CA GLU A 138 -2.28 -10.84 19.92
C GLU A 138 -3.43 -11.45 19.10
N PRO A 139 -3.75 -12.73 19.29
CA PRO A 139 -4.86 -13.38 18.62
C PRO A 139 -6.20 -12.67 18.90
N ILE A 140 -7.06 -12.59 17.91
CA ILE A 140 -8.44 -12.16 18.11
C ILE A 140 -9.23 -13.34 18.68
N THR A 141 -9.52 -13.33 19.98
CA THR A 141 -10.20 -14.40 20.70
C THR A 141 -11.71 -14.20 20.79
N GLN A 142 -12.19 -13.01 20.49
CA GLN A 142 -13.61 -12.65 20.56
C GLN A 142 -14.01 -11.82 19.34
N THR A 143 -15.28 -11.92 18.95
CA THR A 143 -15.81 -11.07 17.87
C THR A 143 -15.76 -9.61 18.26
N ILE A 144 -15.05 -8.80 17.49
CA ILE A 144 -15.03 -7.35 17.61
C ILE A 144 -16.18 -6.80 16.75
N LYS A 145 -17.10 -6.08 17.37
CA LYS A 145 -18.19 -5.39 16.66
C LYS A 145 -17.90 -3.89 16.67
N ALA A 146 -17.93 -3.29 15.48
CA ALA A 146 -17.75 -1.86 15.30
C ALA A 146 -18.80 -1.32 14.33
N THR A 147 -19.20 -0.08 14.52
CA THR A 147 -20.07 0.65 13.59
C THR A 147 -19.38 1.92 13.17
N TYR A 148 -19.42 2.21 11.90
CA TYR A 148 -18.94 3.45 11.31
C TYR A 148 -20.11 4.12 10.56
N GLU A 149 -20.36 5.37 10.87
CA GLU A 149 -21.38 6.19 10.20
C GLU A 149 -20.72 6.96 9.05
N ASP A 150 -21.13 6.69 7.83
CA ASP A 150 -20.66 7.37 6.64
C ASP A 150 -21.82 8.20 6.05
N PRO A 151 -21.73 9.54 6.09
CA PRO A 151 -22.80 10.41 5.59
C PRO A 151 -22.97 10.34 4.06
N ASN A 152 -22.02 9.75 3.35
CA ASN A 152 -22.02 9.66 1.90
C ASN A 152 -22.73 8.41 1.37
N ILE A 153 -23.20 7.51 2.25
CA ILE A 153 -23.86 6.27 1.84
C ILE A 153 -25.37 6.30 2.11
N GLN A 154 -26.12 5.62 1.25
CA GLN A 154 -27.55 5.41 1.41
C GLN A 154 -27.89 3.96 1.79
N ILE A 155 -27.01 3.03 1.43
CA ILE A 155 -27.23 1.59 1.63
C ILE A 155 -26.19 1.09 2.64
N PRO A 156 -26.62 0.51 3.77
CA PRO A 156 -25.69 0.00 4.77
C PRO A 156 -24.87 -1.18 4.21
N MET A 157 -23.62 -1.28 4.65
CA MET A 157 -22.74 -2.39 4.34
C MET A 157 -22.36 -3.15 5.61
N LEU A 158 -22.39 -4.46 5.54
CA LEU A 158 -21.82 -5.36 6.57
C LEU A 158 -20.49 -5.91 6.09
N VAL A 159 -19.47 -5.75 6.90
CA VAL A 159 -18.13 -6.31 6.62
C VAL A 159 -17.76 -7.30 7.72
N ALA A 160 -17.45 -8.54 7.34
CA ALA A 160 -16.86 -9.54 8.20
C ALA A 160 -15.42 -9.78 7.79
N SER A 161 -14.47 -9.53 8.69
CA SER A 161 -13.04 -9.59 8.40
C SER A 161 -12.33 -10.58 9.32
N TYR A 162 -11.36 -11.29 8.79
CA TYR A 162 -10.57 -12.29 9.50
C TYR A 162 -9.09 -12.05 9.22
N ARG A 163 -8.21 -12.29 10.19
CA ARG A 163 -6.77 -12.34 9.92
C ARG A 163 -6.44 -13.59 9.14
N THR A 164 -5.57 -13.46 8.19
CA THR A 164 -5.11 -14.53 7.31
C THR A 164 -3.63 -14.80 7.51
N PRO A 165 -3.13 -15.98 7.17
CA PRO A 165 -1.69 -16.22 7.11
C PRO A 165 -0.99 -15.30 6.11
N SER A 166 0.32 -15.12 6.31
CA SER A 166 1.18 -14.36 5.41
C SER A 166 1.04 -14.80 3.96
N MET A 167 1.08 -13.86 3.04
CA MET A 167 1.04 -14.09 1.58
C MET A 167 2.15 -15.04 1.09
N LYS A 168 3.20 -15.26 1.87
CA LYS A 168 4.29 -16.19 1.59
C LYS A 168 3.90 -17.65 1.78
N THR A 169 2.78 -17.91 2.45
CA THR A 169 2.32 -19.27 2.78
C THR A 169 1.45 -19.86 1.68
N ARG A 170 1.37 -21.20 1.65
CA ARG A 170 0.42 -21.90 0.79
C ARG A 170 -1.02 -21.58 1.16
N ASP A 171 -1.31 -21.43 2.45
CA ASP A 171 -2.67 -21.22 2.95
C ASP A 171 -3.27 -19.90 2.52
N ALA A 172 -2.46 -18.84 2.37
CA ALA A 172 -2.91 -17.58 1.78
C ALA A 172 -3.48 -17.80 0.37
N ARG A 173 -2.79 -18.56 -0.47
CA ARG A 173 -3.24 -18.89 -1.84
C ARG A 173 -4.50 -19.76 -1.85
N VAL A 174 -4.64 -20.67 -0.87
CA VAL A 174 -5.86 -21.46 -0.69
C VAL A 174 -7.03 -20.55 -0.32
N LEU A 175 -6.81 -19.56 0.54
CA LEU A 175 -7.83 -18.56 0.89
C LEU A 175 -8.24 -17.69 -0.30
N ASP A 176 -7.31 -17.33 -1.18
CA ASP A 176 -7.65 -16.63 -2.43
C ASP A 176 -8.58 -17.46 -3.31
N LEU A 177 -8.29 -18.76 -3.48
CA LEU A 177 -9.16 -19.68 -4.22
C LEU A 177 -10.53 -19.85 -3.56
N ILE A 178 -10.57 -19.94 -2.21
CA ILE A 178 -11.83 -20.01 -1.47
C ILE A 178 -12.63 -18.73 -1.68
N SER A 179 -12.01 -17.57 -1.62
CA SER A 179 -12.66 -16.28 -1.85
C SER A 179 -13.27 -16.19 -3.25
N SER A 180 -12.52 -16.59 -4.28
CA SER A 180 -13.03 -16.66 -5.66
C SER A 180 -14.19 -17.65 -5.80
N TYR A 181 -14.07 -18.85 -5.25
CA TYR A 181 -15.15 -19.85 -5.29
C TYR A 181 -16.43 -19.34 -4.61
N LEU A 182 -16.28 -18.62 -3.51
CA LEU A 182 -17.43 -18.12 -2.75
C LEU A 182 -18.12 -16.94 -3.41
N SER A 183 -17.38 -16.02 -4.04
CA SER A 183 -17.95 -14.73 -4.44
C SER A 183 -17.61 -14.24 -5.85
N ASP A 184 -16.81 -14.98 -6.63
CA ASP A 184 -16.44 -14.50 -7.96
C ASP A 184 -17.55 -14.74 -8.98
N GLY A 185 -18.12 -13.63 -9.45
CA GLY A 185 -19.23 -13.60 -10.39
C GLY A 185 -20.59 -14.03 -9.83
N LYS A 186 -21.62 -13.83 -10.63
CA LYS A 186 -23.04 -14.07 -10.26
C LYS A 186 -23.37 -15.56 -10.06
N SER A 187 -22.57 -16.47 -10.60
CA SER A 187 -22.73 -17.92 -10.41
C SER A 187 -22.16 -18.44 -9.09
N SER A 188 -21.46 -17.61 -8.34
CA SER A 188 -20.80 -17.99 -7.08
C SER A 188 -21.79 -18.37 -5.98
N LYS A 189 -21.28 -19.14 -5.01
CA LYS A 189 -22.11 -19.68 -3.92
C LYS A 189 -22.79 -18.61 -3.07
N LEU A 190 -22.05 -17.58 -2.69
CA LEU A 190 -22.60 -16.52 -1.86
C LEU A 190 -23.57 -15.64 -2.65
N TYR A 191 -23.24 -15.33 -3.90
CA TYR A 191 -24.12 -14.49 -4.74
C TYR A 191 -25.47 -15.16 -4.91
N LYS A 192 -25.51 -16.41 -5.37
CA LYS A 192 -26.75 -17.16 -5.53
C LYS A 192 -27.55 -17.23 -4.22
N LYS A 193 -26.88 -17.57 -3.11
CA LYS A 193 -27.56 -17.75 -1.83
C LYS A 193 -28.09 -16.46 -1.23
N ILE A 194 -27.32 -15.40 -1.23
CA ILE A 194 -27.61 -14.15 -0.50
C ILE A 194 -28.37 -13.16 -1.36
N VAL A 195 -27.97 -13.04 -2.63
CA VAL A 195 -28.57 -12.06 -3.57
C VAL A 195 -29.79 -12.66 -4.25
N ASP A 196 -29.63 -13.80 -4.94
CA ASP A 196 -30.69 -14.37 -5.78
C ASP A 196 -31.80 -15.06 -4.93
N ASP A 197 -31.42 -16.00 -4.05
CA ASP A 197 -32.39 -16.81 -3.31
C ASP A 197 -33.03 -16.06 -2.16
N LYS A 198 -32.18 -15.50 -1.26
CA LYS A 198 -32.62 -14.86 -0.03
C LYS A 198 -32.96 -13.39 -0.18
N LYS A 199 -32.48 -12.73 -1.22
CA LYS A 199 -32.67 -11.28 -1.46
C LYS A 199 -32.31 -10.40 -0.27
N MET A 200 -31.27 -10.80 0.48
CA MET A 200 -30.83 -10.11 1.70
C MET A 200 -29.82 -9.00 1.41
N ALA A 201 -29.19 -9.00 0.25
CA ALA A 201 -28.24 -7.98 -0.16
C ALA A 201 -28.37 -7.71 -1.67
N LEU A 202 -27.96 -6.53 -2.10
CA LEU A 202 -27.86 -6.17 -3.52
C LEU A 202 -26.59 -6.74 -4.14
N GLN A 203 -25.53 -6.88 -3.34
CA GLN A 203 -24.24 -7.40 -3.75
C GLN A 203 -23.56 -8.09 -2.57
N ILE A 204 -22.70 -9.05 -2.86
CA ILE A 204 -21.85 -9.70 -1.89
C ILE A 204 -20.49 -9.99 -2.54
N GLY A 205 -19.43 -9.88 -1.77
CA GLY A 205 -18.07 -10.20 -2.21
C GLY A 205 -17.25 -10.79 -1.06
N ALA A 206 -16.30 -11.64 -1.38
CA ALA A 206 -15.24 -12.08 -0.48
C ALA A 206 -13.91 -11.85 -1.18
N VAL A 207 -12.95 -11.28 -0.49
CA VAL A 207 -11.65 -10.91 -1.03
C VAL A 207 -10.56 -11.44 -0.12
N GLY A 208 -9.60 -12.16 -0.68
CA GLY A 208 -8.34 -12.45 -0.02
C GLY A 208 -7.46 -11.19 -0.02
N PHE A 209 -6.97 -10.77 1.13
CA PHE A 209 -6.11 -9.61 1.28
C PHE A 209 -4.91 -9.93 2.16
N SER A 210 -4.23 -11.03 1.81
CA SER A 210 -3.03 -11.47 2.54
C SER A 210 -1.87 -10.49 2.31
N GLN A 211 -1.12 -10.20 3.36
CA GLN A 211 0.05 -9.32 3.35
C GLN A 211 1.31 -10.09 3.74
N GLU A 212 2.45 -9.40 3.88
CA GLU A 212 3.75 -10.04 4.09
C GLU A 212 3.88 -10.75 5.46
N ASP A 213 3.30 -10.17 6.51
CA ASP A 213 3.35 -10.68 7.89
C ASP A 213 1.98 -11.13 8.37
#